data_e296e7e0b11eccdd6a38b658fd2ada39
#
_entry.id   e296e7e0b11eccdd6a38b658fd2ada39
#
_cell.length_a   1.000
_cell.length_b   1.000
_cell.length_c   1.000
_cell.angle_alpha   90.00
_cell.angle_beta   90.00
_cell.angle_gamma   90.00
#
_symmetry.space_group_name_H-M   'P 1'
#
loop_
_entity.id
_entity.type
_entity.pdbx_description
1 polymer ?
#
loop_
_entity_poly.entity_id
_entity_poly.type
_entity_poly.pdbx_seq_one_letter_code
_entity_poly.pdbx_strand_id
1 'polypeptide(L)'
;MSRTRNLVEEELVRIATAYFTERGYQNTTLADIVSQVGISRVTFYTYFESKAALLAEVFARSLSAYRRGLIDIVARPLSRPEKIRQAMVLQITSLSGEHSLMRFLFREEVNLPAEAVKVVVKMRQEIDRLMEKEVENGIQRGELIDEDPRLLVQAFMGMCNWLYRWYQPGDAIAPDEIIRVFTRILESGSLTIQSRADDTSVTSSLRQVKTKLGEVEQELAKVSSQLRSNEHRPRGS
;
A
#
# COMPACT_ATOMS: atom_id res chain seq x y z
N MET A 1 39.15 10.97 -0.24
CA MET A 1 38.28 11.88 -1.02
C MET A 1 36.85 11.34 -1.23
N SER A 2 36.61 10.05 -1.39
CA SER A 2 35.26 9.48 -1.63
C SER A 2 34.26 9.70 -0.46
N ARG A 3 34.65 9.47 0.79
CA ARG A 3 33.75 9.50 1.97
C ARG A 3 33.18 10.90 2.25
N THR A 4 34.01 11.95 2.16
CA THR A 4 33.57 13.34 2.38
C THR A 4 32.65 13.81 1.26
N ARG A 5 32.91 13.38 0.02
CA ARG A 5 32.05 13.68 -1.14
C ARG A 5 30.64 13.09 -0.97
N ASN A 6 30.55 11.83 -0.55
CA ASN A 6 29.26 11.18 -0.28
C ASN A 6 28.48 11.88 0.84
N LEU A 7 29.12 12.33 1.91
CA LEU A 7 28.48 13.03 3.01
C LEU A 7 27.85 14.36 2.58
N VAL A 8 28.52 15.14 1.75
CA VAL A 8 27.98 16.41 1.24
C VAL A 8 26.80 16.15 0.29
N GLU A 9 26.91 15.15 -0.56
CA GLU A 9 25.81 14.77 -1.47
C GLU A 9 24.57 14.30 -0.70
N GLU A 10 24.75 13.46 0.31
CA GLU A 10 23.66 13.02 1.20
C GLU A 10 23.00 14.20 1.90
N GLU A 11 23.79 15.16 2.39
CA GLU A 11 23.28 16.34 3.05
C GLU A 11 22.52 17.27 2.09
N LEU A 12 23.02 17.45 0.86
CA LEU A 12 22.31 18.18 -0.20
C LEU A 12 20.94 17.55 -0.49
N VAL A 13 20.89 16.24 -0.64
CA VAL A 13 19.63 15.53 -0.88
C VAL A 13 18.69 15.64 0.32
N ARG A 14 19.20 15.50 1.54
CA ARG A 14 18.41 15.60 2.77
C ARG A 14 17.77 16.99 2.93
N ILE A 15 18.57 18.07 2.79
CA ILE A 15 18.10 19.45 2.89
C ILE A 15 17.12 19.79 1.76
N ALA A 16 17.44 19.37 0.52
CA ALA A 16 16.54 19.57 -0.62
C ALA A 16 15.21 18.87 -0.40
N THR A 17 15.20 17.64 0.11
CA THR A 17 13.98 16.90 0.43
C THR A 17 13.10 17.69 1.40
N ALA A 18 13.65 18.17 2.52
CA ALA A 18 12.90 18.95 3.50
C ALA A 18 12.32 20.21 2.87
N TYR A 19 13.13 20.98 2.16
CA TYR A 19 12.68 22.26 1.58
C TYR A 19 11.66 22.06 0.46
N PHE A 20 11.83 21.06 -0.39
CA PHE A 20 10.86 20.78 -1.45
C PHE A 20 9.51 20.30 -0.90
N THR A 21 9.50 19.49 0.15
CA THR A 21 8.25 19.02 0.76
C THR A 21 7.54 20.10 1.57
N GLU A 22 8.26 21.00 2.24
CA GLU A 22 7.70 22.08 3.06
C GLU A 22 7.24 23.28 2.24
N ARG A 23 8.07 23.73 1.28
CA ARG A 23 7.90 25.01 0.58
C ARG A 23 7.49 24.83 -0.89
N GLY A 24 7.59 23.63 -1.43
CA GLY A 24 7.44 23.32 -2.84
C GLY A 24 8.73 23.55 -3.65
N TYR A 25 8.80 22.92 -4.83
CA TYR A 25 9.99 23.02 -5.69
C TYR A 25 10.22 24.43 -6.20
N GLN A 26 9.17 25.13 -6.64
CA GLN A 26 9.29 26.47 -7.23
C GLN A 26 9.80 27.50 -6.22
N ASN A 27 9.31 27.44 -4.99
CA ASN A 27 9.63 28.40 -3.92
C ASN A 27 10.98 28.12 -3.21
N THR A 28 11.62 26.98 -3.49
CA THR A 28 12.94 26.65 -2.95
C THR A 28 14.02 27.10 -3.92
N THR A 29 14.91 27.99 -3.49
CA THR A 29 16.03 28.45 -4.30
C THR A 29 17.28 27.61 -4.07
N LEU A 30 18.20 27.58 -5.06
CA LEU A 30 19.50 26.94 -4.87
C LEU A 30 20.31 27.62 -3.75
N ALA A 31 20.13 28.94 -3.58
CA ALA A 31 20.81 29.69 -2.51
C ALA A 31 20.40 29.18 -1.12
N ASP A 32 19.11 28.91 -0.92
CA ASP A 32 18.62 28.39 0.36
C ASP A 32 19.28 27.04 0.71
N ILE A 33 19.32 26.13 -0.29
CA ILE A 33 19.89 24.79 -0.11
C ILE A 33 21.38 24.87 0.23
N VAL A 34 22.18 25.58 -0.61
CA VAL A 34 23.64 25.62 -0.41
C VAL A 34 24.04 26.37 0.86
N SER A 35 23.28 27.40 1.25
CA SER A 35 23.48 28.13 2.51
C SER A 35 23.26 27.22 3.72
N GLN A 36 22.21 26.39 3.69
CA GLN A 36 21.89 25.47 4.77
C GLN A 36 22.90 24.32 4.89
N VAL A 37 23.45 23.85 3.77
CA VAL A 37 24.51 22.83 3.75
C VAL A 37 25.87 23.42 4.14
N GLY A 38 26.05 24.74 4.03
CA GLY A 38 27.33 25.44 4.31
C GLY A 38 28.35 25.31 3.19
N ILE A 39 27.91 25.22 1.91
CA ILE A 39 28.79 25.13 0.74
C ILE A 39 28.55 26.30 -0.22
N SER A 40 29.50 26.50 -1.15
CA SER A 40 29.33 27.48 -2.22
C SER A 40 28.49 26.94 -3.36
N ARG A 41 27.88 27.85 -4.18
CA ARG A 41 27.24 27.45 -5.45
C ARG A 41 28.19 26.70 -6.40
N VAL A 42 29.45 27.11 -6.44
CA VAL A 42 30.47 26.44 -7.25
C VAL A 42 30.66 24.99 -6.79
N THR A 43 30.72 24.79 -5.47
CA THR A 43 30.79 23.45 -4.87
C THR A 43 29.56 22.62 -5.22
N PHE A 44 28.35 23.19 -5.17
CA PHE A 44 27.13 22.49 -5.55
C PHE A 44 27.21 21.92 -6.96
N TYR A 45 27.67 22.68 -7.94
CA TYR A 45 27.80 22.23 -9.34
C TYR A 45 28.83 21.12 -9.56
N THR A 46 29.64 20.79 -8.56
CA THR A 46 30.47 19.56 -8.62
C THR A 46 29.72 18.28 -8.27
N TYR A 47 28.49 18.40 -7.72
CA TYR A 47 27.60 17.27 -7.36
C TYR A 47 26.42 17.16 -8.30
N PHE A 48 25.76 18.27 -8.61
CA PHE A 48 24.54 18.31 -9.41
C PHE A 48 24.59 19.42 -10.46
N GLU A 49 24.22 19.10 -11.68
CA GLU A 49 24.22 20.05 -12.80
C GLU A 49 23.18 21.17 -12.63
N SER A 50 22.10 20.91 -11.89
CA SER A 50 21.01 21.86 -11.69
C SER A 50 20.18 21.53 -10.43
N LYS A 51 19.30 22.45 -10.03
CA LYS A 51 18.26 22.19 -9.02
C LYS A 51 17.31 21.07 -9.48
N ALA A 52 17.06 20.96 -10.81
CA ALA A 52 16.26 19.90 -11.39
C ALA A 52 16.93 18.52 -11.28
N ALA A 53 18.25 18.45 -11.50
CA ALA A 53 19.02 17.21 -11.30
C ALA A 53 19.02 16.77 -9.83
N LEU A 54 19.14 17.73 -8.89
CA LEU A 54 19.00 17.43 -7.46
C LEU A 54 17.59 16.90 -7.11
N LEU A 55 16.52 17.49 -7.67
CA LEU A 55 15.16 16.97 -7.48
C LEU A 55 15.00 15.56 -8.06
N ALA A 56 15.57 15.28 -9.24
CA ALA A 56 15.56 13.94 -9.83
C ALA A 56 16.23 12.90 -8.90
N GLU A 57 17.37 13.26 -8.28
CA GLU A 57 18.06 12.41 -7.31
C GLU A 57 17.24 12.21 -6.02
N VAL A 58 16.57 13.26 -5.51
CA VAL A 58 15.65 13.16 -4.37
C VAL A 58 14.56 12.12 -4.65
N PHE A 59 13.94 12.17 -5.83
CA PHE A 59 12.93 11.18 -6.23
C PHE A 59 13.52 9.79 -6.45
N ALA A 60 14.67 9.70 -7.10
CA ALA A 60 15.35 8.42 -7.32
C ALA A 60 15.59 7.66 -6.01
N ARG A 61 16.08 8.35 -4.97
CA ARG A 61 16.33 7.75 -3.64
C ARG A 61 15.04 7.34 -2.94
N SER A 62 14.02 8.19 -2.98
CA SER A 62 12.73 7.89 -2.36
C SER A 62 12.02 6.70 -3.02
N LEU A 63 11.90 6.74 -4.34
CA LEU A 63 11.26 5.66 -5.11
C LEU A 63 12.06 4.35 -5.01
N SER A 64 13.39 4.43 -4.95
CA SER A 64 14.25 3.26 -4.71
C SER A 64 14.01 2.65 -3.32
N ALA A 65 13.81 3.48 -2.29
CA ALA A 65 13.48 3.01 -0.95
C ALA A 65 12.11 2.32 -0.93
N TYR A 66 11.10 2.93 -1.55
CA TYR A 66 9.77 2.34 -1.72
C TYR A 66 9.81 1.01 -2.48
N ARG A 67 10.51 0.97 -3.62
CA ARG A 67 10.71 -0.25 -4.41
C ARG A 67 11.38 -1.36 -3.61
N ARG A 68 12.41 -1.05 -2.80
CA ARG A 68 13.03 -2.05 -1.90
C ARG A 68 12.01 -2.61 -0.92
N GLY A 69 11.18 -1.77 -0.29
CA GLY A 69 10.11 -2.23 0.59
C GLY A 69 9.14 -3.19 -0.09
N LEU A 70 8.77 -2.93 -1.36
CA LEU A 70 7.94 -3.86 -2.15
C LEU A 70 8.68 -5.17 -2.46
N ILE A 71 9.95 -5.13 -2.84
CA ILE A 71 10.75 -6.34 -3.07
C ILE A 71 10.82 -7.20 -1.82
N ASP A 72 11.04 -6.59 -0.66
CA ASP A 72 11.08 -7.28 0.62
C ASP A 72 9.73 -7.95 0.96
N ILE A 73 8.60 -7.27 0.66
CA ILE A 73 7.26 -7.85 0.82
C ILE A 73 7.07 -9.05 -0.11
N VAL A 74 7.44 -8.91 -1.39
CA VAL A 74 7.31 -9.97 -2.40
C VAL A 74 8.16 -11.19 -2.06
N ALA A 75 9.33 -11.00 -1.45
CA ALA A 75 10.22 -12.09 -1.04
C ALA A 75 9.72 -12.90 0.17
N ARG A 76 8.75 -12.40 0.94
CA ARG A 76 8.23 -13.08 2.12
C ARG A 76 7.43 -14.34 1.74
N PRO A 77 7.43 -15.40 2.59
CA PRO A 77 6.65 -16.61 2.38
C PRO A 77 5.17 -16.41 2.77
N LEU A 78 4.51 -15.48 2.08
CA LEU A 78 3.11 -15.09 2.30
C LEU A 78 2.25 -15.47 1.09
N SER A 79 0.93 -15.60 1.29
CA SER A 79 -0.04 -15.71 0.20
C SER A 79 -0.02 -14.46 -0.68
N ARG A 80 -0.46 -14.57 -1.92
CA ARG A 80 -0.49 -13.41 -2.85
C ARG A 80 -1.41 -12.30 -2.37
N PRO A 81 -2.62 -12.58 -1.90
CA PRO A 81 -3.48 -11.56 -1.29
C PRO A 81 -2.81 -10.82 -0.15
N GLU A 82 -2.10 -11.53 0.73
CA GLU A 82 -1.40 -10.91 1.85
C GLU A 82 -0.24 -10.01 1.40
N LYS A 83 0.50 -10.39 0.36
CA LYS A 83 1.53 -9.52 -0.24
C LYS A 83 0.94 -8.24 -0.81
N ILE A 84 -0.19 -8.33 -1.52
CA ILE A 84 -0.89 -7.18 -2.08
C ILE A 84 -1.39 -6.27 -0.94
N ARG A 85 -1.96 -6.86 0.11
CA ARG A 85 -2.37 -6.12 1.31
C ARG A 85 -1.21 -5.36 1.94
N GLN A 86 -0.04 -6.00 2.11
CA GLN A 86 1.15 -5.34 2.66
C GLN A 86 1.70 -4.25 1.72
N ALA A 87 1.61 -4.42 0.41
CA ALA A 87 1.96 -3.38 -0.56
C ALA A 87 1.03 -2.16 -0.45
N MET A 88 -0.28 -2.38 -0.26
CA MET A 88 -1.23 -1.29 0.02
C MET A 88 -0.92 -0.57 1.34
N VAL A 89 -0.59 -1.31 2.40
CA VAL A 89 -0.16 -0.74 3.69
C VAL A 89 1.08 0.13 3.50
N LEU A 90 2.10 -0.38 2.78
CA LEU A 90 3.30 0.38 2.47
C LEU A 90 2.98 1.67 1.70
N GLN A 91 2.09 1.60 0.70
CA GLN A 91 1.68 2.76 -0.09
C GLN A 91 0.95 3.80 0.75
N ILE A 92 -0.05 3.39 1.54
CA ILE A 92 -0.81 4.28 2.41
C ILE A 92 0.12 4.96 3.43
N THR A 93 0.98 4.19 4.09
CA THR A 93 1.97 4.70 5.05
C THR A 93 2.93 5.70 4.39
N SER A 94 3.39 5.41 3.17
CA SER A 94 4.27 6.29 2.41
C SER A 94 3.61 7.63 2.05
N LEU A 95 2.28 7.66 1.91
CA LEU A 95 1.50 8.86 1.57
C LEU A 95 1.01 9.63 2.80
N SER A 96 0.80 8.96 3.93
CA SER A 96 0.20 9.56 5.13
C SER A 96 1.17 10.34 6.02
N GLY A 97 2.48 10.21 5.81
CA GLY A 97 3.49 10.93 6.57
C GLY A 97 3.41 12.45 6.43
N GLU A 98 3.81 13.19 7.47
CA GLU A 98 3.77 14.66 7.51
C GLU A 98 4.59 15.32 6.39
N HIS A 99 5.81 14.81 6.16
CA HIS A 99 6.71 15.27 5.09
C HIS A 99 6.81 14.24 3.96
N SER A 100 5.66 13.70 3.52
CA SER A 100 5.64 12.66 2.51
C SER A 100 6.14 13.16 1.15
N LEU A 101 7.30 12.67 0.74
CA LEU A 101 7.86 12.93 -0.59
C LEU A 101 6.99 12.29 -1.69
N MET A 102 6.34 11.16 -1.40
CA MET A 102 5.38 10.54 -2.34
C MET A 102 4.18 11.44 -2.59
N ARG A 103 3.64 12.08 -1.54
CA ARG A 103 2.56 13.07 -1.70
C ARG A 103 3.03 14.30 -2.46
N PHE A 104 4.21 14.80 -2.16
CA PHE A 104 4.82 15.90 -2.90
C PHE A 104 4.96 15.54 -4.39
N LEU A 105 5.45 14.34 -4.72
CA LEU A 105 5.57 13.86 -6.08
C LEU A 105 4.22 13.90 -6.82
N PHE A 106 3.15 13.33 -6.24
CA PHE A 106 1.84 13.30 -6.87
C PHE A 106 1.21 14.69 -7.04
N ARG A 107 1.49 15.61 -6.12
CA ARG A 107 0.98 17.01 -6.21
C ARG A 107 1.69 17.83 -7.28
N GLU A 108 2.98 17.62 -7.44
CA GLU A 108 3.84 18.40 -8.33
C GLU A 108 4.07 17.71 -9.69
N GLU A 109 3.48 16.54 -9.95
CA GLU A 109 3.74 15.73 -11.15
C GLU A 109 3.67 16.52 -12.46
N VAL A 110 2.71 17.44 -12.59
CA VAL A 110 2.50 18.27 -13.78
C VAL A 110 3.61 19.33 -13.95
N ASN A 111 4.23 19.74 -12.85
CA ASN A 111 5.22 20.81 -12.81
C ASN A 111 6.67 20.29 -12.70
N LEU A 112 6.86 18.97 -12.83
CA LEU A 112 8.19 18.38 -12.68
C LEU A 112 9.10 18.71 -13.88
N PRO A 113 10.38 19.02 -13.62
CA PRO A 113 11.38 19.11 -14.68
C PRO A 113 11.54 17.77 -15.44
N ALA A 114 11.90 17.84 -16.72
CA ALA A 114 12.01 16.66 -17.59
C ALA A 114 12.94 15.58 -17.04
N GLU A 115 13.99 15.94 -16.35
CA GLU A 115 14.94 15.01 -15.70
C GLU A 115 14.25 14.21 -14.59
N ALA A 116 13.46 14.87 -13.76
CA ALA A 116 12.71 14.24 -12.68
C ALA A 116 11.59 13.34 -13.25
N VAL A 117 10.87 13.79 -14.29
CA VAL A 117 9.84 12.99 -14.97
C VAL A 117 10.40 11.66 -15.48
N LYS A 118 11.57 11.66 -16.13
CA LYS A 118 12.21 10.43 -16.62
C LYS A 118 12.46 9.42 -15.50
N VAL A 119 12.98 9.89 -14.37
CA VAL A 119 13.23 9.04 -13.19
C VAL A 119 11.92 8.45 -12.65
N VAL A 120 10.92 9.30 -12.46
CA VAL A 120 9.61 8.90 -11.93
C VAL A 120 8.95 7.85 -12.83
N VAL A 121 8.86 8.10 -14.13
CA VAL A 121 8.25 7.19 -15.11
C VAL A 121 8.92 5.84 -15.11
N LYS A 122 10.26 5.81 -15.16
CA LYS A 122 11.02 4.57 -15.13
C LYS A 122 10.75 3.75 -13.87
N MET A 123 10.83 4.40 -12.70
CA MET A 123 10.64 3.73 -11.41
C MET A 123 9.19 3.25 -11.24
N ARG A 124 8.20 4.02 -11.68
CA ARG A 124 6.79 3.61 -11.67
C ARG A 124 6.58 2.35 -12.50
N GLN A 125 7.11 2.30 -13.71
CA GLN A 125 7.03 1.11 -14.57
C GLN A 125 7.66 -0.15 -13.92
N GLU A 126 8.77 0.00 -13.19
CA GLU A 126 9.41 -1.11 -12.48
C GLU A 126 8.52 -1.60 -11.31
N ILE A 127 7.90 -0.68 -10.57
CA ILE A 127 6.98 -0.96 -9.48
C ILE A 127 5.72 -1.67 -10.00
N ASP A 128 5.12 -1.14 -11.06
CA ASP A 128 3.92 -1.71 -11.68
C ASP A 128 4.17 -3.16 -12.14
N ARG A 129 5.27 -3.41 -12.87
CA ARG A 129 5.64 -4.77 -13.31
C ARG A 129 5.85 -5.73 -12.15
N LEU A 130 6.43 -5.28 -11.04
CA LEU A 130 6.62 -6.10 -9.84
C LEU A 130 5.27 -6.52 -9.26
N MET A 131 4.33 -5.58 -9.15
CA MET A 131 3.00 -5.84 -8.61
C MET A 131 2.14 -6.66 -9.58
N GLU A 132 2.18 -6.38 -10.89
CA GLU A 132 1.48 -7.16 -11.92
C GLU A 132 1.86 -8.63 -11.85
N LYS A 133 3.16 -8.94 -11.70
CA LYS A 133 3.63 -10.31 -11.57
C LYS A 133 3.08 -11.02 -10.32
N GLU A 134 2.96 -10.33 -9.20
CA GLU A 134 2.39 -10.92 -7.98
C GLU A 134 0.88 -11.16 -8.12
N VAL A 135 0.16 -10.23 -8.77
CA VAL A 135 -1.27 -10.40 -9.08
C VAL A 135 -1.48 -11.55 -10.05
N GLU A 136 -0.72 -11.62 -11.14
CA GLU A 136 -0.77 -12.72 -12.12
C GLU A 136 -0.54 -14.09 -11.46
N ASN A 137 0.47 -14.20 -10.59
CA ASN A 137 0.70 -15.41 -9.81
C ASN A 137 -0.48 -15.77 -8.89
N GLY A 138 -1.16 -14.76 -8.33
CA GLY A 138 -2.35 -14.95 -7.49
C GLY A 138 -3.55 -15.47 -8.29
N ILE A 139 -3.78 -14.94 -9.50
CA ILE A 139 -4.81 -15.41 -10.43
C ILE A 139 -4.54 -16.86 -10.83
N GLN A 140 -3.31 -17.19 -11.26
CA GLN A 140 -2.93 -18.55 -11.66
C GLN A 140 -3.11 -19.59 -10.56
N ARG A 141 -3.04 -19.18 -9.30
CA ARG A 141 -3.28 -20.04 -8.12
C ARG A 141 -4.74 -20.07 -7.67
N GLY A 142 -5.60 -19.30 -8.30
CA GLY A 142 -7.01 -19.16 -7.90
C GLY A 142 -7.19 -18.39 -6.59
N GLU A 143 -6.18 -17.66 -6.11
CA GLU A 143 -6.24 -16.83 -4.91
C GLU A 143 -6.94 -15.48 -5.19
N LEU A 144 -6.85 -14.98 -6.42
CA LEU A 144 -7.47 -13.76 -6.91
C LEU A 144 -8.46 -14.06 -8.03
N ILE A 145 -9.40 -13.14 -8.24
CA ILE A 145 -10.34 -13.20 -9.37
C ILE A 145 -9.59 -13.15 -10.70
N ASP A 146 -10.12 -13.83 -11.70
CA ASP A 146 -9.53 -13.93 -13.05
C ASP A 146 -9.89 -12.68 -13.87
N GLU A 147 -9.06 -11.66 -13.74
CA GLU A 147 -9.17 -10.36 -14.40
C GLU A 147 -7.80 -9.89 -14.89
N ASP A 148 -7.75 -8.86 -15.74
CA ASP A 148 -6.46 -8.28 -16.22
C ASP A 148 -5.59 -7.85 -15.02
N PRO A 149 -4.37 -8.40 -14.83
CA PRO A 149 -3.50 -8.08 -13.71
C PRO A 149 -3.19 -6.58 -13.59
N ARG A 150 -3.06 -5.87 -14.71
CA ARG A 150 -2.79 -4.43 -14.74
C ARG A 150 -3.98 -3.65 -14.19
N LEU A 151 -5.21 -4.04 -14.54
CA LEU A 151 -6.42 -3.39 -14.02
C LEU A 151 -6.54 -3.60 -12.51
N LEU A 152 -6.25 -4.80 -12.01
CA LEU A 152 -6.26 -5.06 -10.57
C LEU A 152 -5.21 -4.24 -9.84
N VAL A 153 -3.97 -4.15 -10.35
CA VAL A 153 -2.92 -3.30 -9.78
C VAL A 153 -3.34 -1.84 -9.77
N GLN A 154 -3.88 -1.33 -10.90
CA GLN A 154 -4.35 0.06 -10.97
C GLN A 154 -5.52 0.33 -10.01
N ALA A 155 -6.42 -0.63 -9.81
CA ALA A 155 -7.51 -0.50 -8.85
C ALA A 155 -6.96 -0.39 -7.42
N PHE A 156 -6.06 -1.29 -7.00
CA PHE A 156 -5.52 -1.31 -5.63
C PHE A 156 -4.62 -0.10 -5.35
N MET A 157 -3.65 0.12 -6.24
CA MET A 157 -2.68 1.20 -6.06
C MET A 157 -3.32 2.57 -6.34
N GLY A 158 -4.23 2.65 -7.32
CA GLY A 158 -4.95 3.88 -7.63
C GLY A 158 -5.81 4.36 -6.46
N MET A 159 -6.51 3.45 -5.78
CA MET A 159 -7.26 3.75 -4.56
C MET A 159 -6.35 4.31 -3.46
N CYS A 160 -5.18 3.69 -3.24
CA CYS A 160 -4.20 4.19 -2.28
C CYS A 160 -3.59 5.52 -2.72
N ASN A 161 -3.23 5.65 -4.01
CA ASN A 161 -2.60 6.86 -4.55
C ASN A 161 -3.51 8.08 -4.39
N TRP A 162 -4.84 7.92 -4.52
CA TRP A 162 -5.78 9.02 -4.39
C TRP A 162 -5.73 9.75 -3.03
N LEU A 163 -5.10 9.13 -1.98
CA LEU A 163 -4.89 9.77 -0.69
C LEU A 163 -4.18 11.13 -0.80
N TYR A 164 -3.26 11.29 -1.76
CA TYR A 164 -2.54 12.56 -1.92
C TYR A 164 -3.49 13.75 -2.10
N ARG A 165 -4.70 13.50 -2.60
CA ARG A 165 -5.67 14.55 -2.97
C ARG A 165 -6.48 15.05 -1.77
N TRP A 166 -6.87 14.14 -0.88
CA TRP A 166 -7.84 14.48 0.16
C TRP A 166 -7.33 14.28 1.59
N TYR A 167 -6.38 13.37 1.82
CA TYR A 167 -5.88 13.09 3.16
C TYR A 167 -4.84 14.14 3.58
N GLN A 168 -4.95 14.63 4.83
CA GLN A 168 -3.96 15.52 5.46
C GLN A 168 -3.45 14.87 6.75
N PRO A 169 -2.13 14.92 7.06
CA PRO A 169 -1.63 14.51 8.36
C PRO A 169 -2.31 15.31 9.48
N GLY A 170 -2.79 14.61 10.48
CA GLY A 170 -3.56 15.25 11.57
C GLY A 170 -5.07 15.30 11.34
N ASP A 171 -5.58 14.79 10.20
CA ASP A 171 -7.01 14.60 9.99
C ASP A 171 -7.61 13.71 11.09
N ALA A 172 -8.93 13.81 11.27
CA ALA A 172 -9.68 12.98 12.22
C ALA A 172 -9.62 11.48 11.87
N ILE A 173 -9.35 11.13 10.61
CA ILE A 173 -9.22 9.76 10.13
C ILE A 173 -7.75 9.33 10.24
N ALA A 174 -7.48 8.35 11.10
CA ALA A 174 -6.13 7.81 11.25
C ALA A 174 -5.72 6.94 10.03
N PRO A 175 -4.42 6.89 9.68
CA PRO A 175 -3.95 6.02 8.60
C PRO A 175 -4.34 4.55 8.76
N ASP A 176 -4.37 4.02 9.98
CA ASP A 176 -4.77 2.64 10.28
C ASP A 176 -6.24 2.38 9.93
N GLU A 177 -7.11 3.37 10.07
CA GLU A 177 -8.50 3.25 9.65
C GLU A 177 -8.63 3.18 8.13
N ILE A 178 -7.87 4.00 7.40
CA ILE A 178 -7.80 3.94 5.94
C ILE A 178 -7.30 2.57 5.49
N ILE A 179 -6.21 2.08 6.08
CA ILE A 179 -5.65 0.75 5.81
C ILE A 179 -6.74 -0.32 6.02
N ARG A 180 -7.42 -0.30 7.16
CA ARG A 180 -8.48 -1.25 7.50
C ARG A 180 -9.63 -1.26 6.47
N VAL A 181 -10.07 -0.08 6.03
CA VAL A 181 -11.17 0.04 5.07
C VAL A 181 -10.73 -0.44 3.68
N PHE A 182 -9.56 0.03 3.21
CA PHE A 182 -9.08 -0.28 1.86
C PHE A 182 -8.71 -1.76 1.71
N THR A 183 -8.08 -2.36 2.72
CA THR A 183 -7.80 -3.80 2.71
C THR A 183 -9.07 -4.65 2.76
N ARG A 184 -10.10 -4.22 3.50
CA ARG A 184 -11.41 -4.89 3.48
C ARG A 184 -12.07 -4.83 2.10
N ILE A 185 -11.98 -3.70 1.39
CA ILE A 185 -12.49 -3.58 0.01
C ILE A 185 -11.76 -4.56 -0.91
N LEU A 186 -10.42 -4.65 -0.80
CA LEU A 186 -9.63 -5.63 -1.52
C LEU A 186 -10.13 -7.05 -1.26
N GLU A 187 -10.22 -7.44 0.01
CA GLU A 187 -10.62 -8.80 0.43
C GLU A 187 -12.05 -9.13 -0.05
N SER A 188 -12.97 -8.17 0.01
CA SER A 188 -14.36 -8.37 -0.40
C SER A 188 -14.54 -8.41 -1.91
N GLY A 189 -13.73 -7.70 -2.68
CA GLY A 189 -13.91 -7.51 -4.12
C GLY A 189 -13.02 -8.40 -4.99
N SER A 190 -11.82 -8.77 -4.53
CA SER A 190 -10.81 -9.40 -5.39
C SER A 190 -10.42 -10.83 -5.00
N LEU A 191 -10.77 -11.30 -3.79
CA LEU A 191 -10.46 -12.66 -3.37
C LEU A 191 -11.49 -13.65 -3.92
N THR A 192 -11.01 -14.81 -4.37
CA THR A 192 -11.89 -15.95 -4.71
C THR A 192 -12.57 -16.50 -3.45
N ILE A 193 -13.64 -17.26 -3.65
CA ILE A 193 -14.32 -17.96 -2.55
C ILE A 193 -13.35 -18.90 -1.84
N GLN A 194 -12.44 -19.53 -2.55
CA GLN A 194 -11.43 -20.43 -2.00
C GLN A 194 -10.44 -19.71 -1.11
N SER A 195 -9.89 -18.57 -1.55
CA SER A 195 -9.01 -17.72 -0.72
C SER A 195 -9.70 -17.16 0.53
N ARG A 196 -10.99 -16.84 0.43
CA ARG A 196 -11.78 -16.40 1.60
C ARG A 196 -11.97 -17.50 2.62
N ALA A 197 -12.10 -18.76 2.18
CA ALA A 197 -12.25 -19.91 3.07
C ALA A 197 -10.96 -20.24 3.85
N ASP A 198 -9.80 -19.94 3.28
CA ASP A 198 -8.50 -20.14 3.93
C ASP A 198 -8.16 -19.03 4.95
N ASP A 199 -8.90 -17.93 4.95
CA ASP A 199 -8.78 -16.91 6.00
C ASP A 199 -9.28 -17.50 7.34
N THR A 200 -8.41 -17.52 8.33
CA THR A 200 -8.65 -18.08 9.68
C THR A 200 -9.92 -17.51 10.32
N SER A 201 -10.26 -16.27 10.01
CA SER A 201 -11.47 -15.57 10.47
C SER A 201 -12.74 -16.15 9.84
N VAL A 202 -12.76 -16.38 8.53
CA VAL A 202 -13.91 -16.97 7.82
C VAL A 202 -14.07 -18.44 8.18
N THR A 203 -12.96 -19.18 8.26
CA THR A 203 -12.95 -20.60 8.67
C THR A 203 -13.46 -20.77 10.10
N SER A 204 -13.10 -19.88 11.03
CA SER A 204 -13.63 -19.88 12.41
C SER A 204 -15.11 -19.58 12.44
N SER A 205 -15.59 -18.59 11.66
CA SER A 205 -16.99 -18.23 11.55
C SER A 205 -17.83 -19.35 10.93
N LEU A 206 -17.35 -20.00 9.87
CA LEU A 206 -18.00 -21.16 9.26
C LEU A 206 -18.07 -22.35 10.23
N ARG A 207 -17.03 -22.61 11.02
CA ARG A 207 -17.06 -23.64 12.08
C ARG A 207 -18.12 -23.33 13.13
N GLN A 208 -18.22 -22.08 13.59
CA GLN A 208 -19.25 -21.66 14.55
C GLN A 208 -20.66 -21.84 13.99
N VAL A 209 -20.90 -21.44 12.74
CA VAL A 209 -22.20 -21.63 12.07
C VAL A 209 -22.53 -23.11 11.94
N LYS A 210 -21.56 -23.96 11.55
CA LYS A 210 -21.76 -25.41 11.44
C LYS A 210 -22.06 -26.07 12.79
N THR A 211 -21.40 -25.62 13.84
CA THR A 211 -21.68 -26.09 15.24
C THR A 211 -23.08 -25.73 15.67
N LYS A 212 -23.49 -24.45 15.48
CA LYS A 212 -24.85 -23.99 15.81
C LYS A 212 -25.92 -24.70 14.99
N LEU A 213 -25.66 -24.99 13.72
CA LEU A 213 -26.60 -25.75 12.88
C LEU A 213 -26.79 -27.18 13.43
N GLY A 214 -25.72 -27.84 13.84
CA GLY A 214 -25.79 -29.16 14.48
C GLY A 214 -26.55 -29.15 15.81
N GLU A 215 -26.42 -28.10 16.63
CA GLU A 215 -27.19 -27.93 17.86
C GLU A 215 -28.70 -27.77 17.58
N VAL A 216 -29.06 -26.96 16.59
CA VAL A 216 -30.46 -26.78 16.16
C VAL A 216 -31.05 -28.08 15.60
N GLU A 217 -30.32 -28.83 14.80
CA GLU A 217 -30.75 -30.14 14.30
C GLU A 217 -31.01 -31.14 15.42
N GLN A 218 -30.14 -31.17 16.44
CA GLN A 218 -30.34 -32.02 17.63
C GLN A 218 -31.58 -31.61 18.46
N GLU A 219 -31.81 -30.31 18.62
CA GLU A 219 -33.01 -29.85 19.34
C GLU A 219 -34.28 -30.17 18.55
N LEU A 220 -34.29 -29.97 17.24
CA LEU A 220 -35.42 -30.36 16.37
C LEU A 220 -35.70 -31.86 16.45
N ALA A 221 -34.65 -32.69 16.48
CA ALA A 221 -34.81 -34.14 16.63
C ALA A 221 -35.42 -34.50 17.99
N LYS A 222 -35.02 -33.83 19.09
CA LYS A 222 -35.61 -34.02 20.45
C LYS A 222 -37.08 -33.62 20.46
N VAL A 223 -37.41 -32.46 19.94
CA VAL A 223 -38.81 -31.98 19.89
C VAL A 223 -39.67 -32.91 19.04
N SER A 224 -39.18 -33.35 17.91
CA SER A 224 -39.84 -34.30 17.04
C SER A 224 -40.10 -35.65 17.72
N SER A 225 -39.14 -36.16 18.49
CA SER A 225 -39.29 -37.40 19.26
C SER A 225 -40.32 -37.25 20.41
N GLN A 226 -40.37 -36.08 21.08
CA GLN A 226 -41.33 -35.78 22.13
C GLN A 226 -42.76 -35.66 21.57
N LEU A 227 -42.92 -35.06 20.40
CA LEU A 227 -44.25 -34.98 19.76
C LEU A 227 -44.79 -36.37 19.39
N ARG A 228 -43.95 -37.25 18.85
CA ARG A 228 -44.33 -38.64 18.55
C ARG A 228 -44.67 -39.46 19.79
N SER A 229 -43.98 -39.23 20.89
CA SER A 229 -44.29 -39.91 22.17
C SER A 229 -45.61 -39.43 22.81
N ASN A 230 -46.02 -38.18 22.57
CA ASN A 230 -47.29 -37.63 23.04
C ASN A 230 -48.49 -38.07 22.20
N GLU A 231 -48.31 -38.38 20.91
CA GLU A 231 -49.35 -38.92 20.04
C GLU A 231 -49.74 -40.38 20.37
N HIS A 232 -48.84 -41.11 21.08
CA HIS A 232 -49.08 -42.51 21.47
C HIS A 232 -49.58 -42.69 22.88
N ARG A 233 -49.97 -41.61 23.62
CA ARG A 233 -50.69 -41.76 24.89
C ARG A 233 -52.16 -42.06 24.65
N PRO A 234 -52.64 -43.26 25.05
CA PRO A 234 -54.07 -43.57 24.95
C PRO A 234 -54.86 -42.59 25.81
N ARG A 235 -55.87 -41.95 25.20
CA ARG A 235 -56.87 -41.18 25.94
C ARG A 235 -57.58 -42.17 26.85
N GLY A 236 -57.25 -42.15 28.13
CA GLY A 236 -57.92 -42.95 29.17
C GLY A 236 -59.36 -42.57 29.29
N SER A 237 -60.14 -43.55 29.43
CA SER A 237 -61.60 -43.61 29.64
C SER A 237 -62.00 -42.84 30.89
#